data_b16e67f8e5f103d1a182a07b8b545fdf
#
_entry.id   b16e67f8e5f103d1a182a07b8b545fdf
#
_cell.length_a   1.000
_cell.length_b   1.000
_cell.length_c   1.000
_cell.angle_alpha   90.00
_cell.angle_beta   90.00
_cell.angle_gamma   90.00
#
_symmetry.space_group_name_H-M   'P 1'
#
loop_
_entity.id
_entity.type
_entity.pdbx_description
1 polymer ?
#
loop_
_entity_poly.entity_id
_entity_poly.type
_entity_poly.pdbx_seq_one_letter_code
_entity_poly.pdbx_strand_id
1 'polypeptide(L)'
;MSIAKNPVLSGFYPDPSICRVGEDYYMVNSSFAYFPGIPVFHSRDLAHWEQIGNALDREEQLPLSGSEISRGIFAPTIRYHEGTYYIITTNVDHGGNFVITAQDPKGPWSCLLY
;
A
#
# COMPACT_ATOMS: atom_id res chain seq x y z
N MET A 1 -5.62 7.84 27.16
CA MET A 1 -5.48 6.48 26.61
C MET A 1 -6.48 6.29 25.49
N SER A 2 -5.98 5.92 24.31
CA SER A 2 -6.86 5.58 23.19
C SER A 2 -7.38 4.16 23.33
N ILE A 3 -8.66 3.96 23.06
CA ILE A 3 -9.26 2.62 23.02
C ILE A 3 -9.50 2.31 21.54
N ALA A 4 -8.86 1.25 21.07
CA ALA A 4 -9.10 0.74 19.73
C ALA A 4 -10.37 -0.12 19.73
N LYS A 5 -11.19 0.06 18.71
CA LYS A 5 -12.38 -0.74 18.48
C LYS A 5 -12.17 -1.61 17.24
N ASN A 6 -12.35 -2.89 17.38
CA ASN A 6 -12.22 -3.81 16.25
C ASN A 6 -13.54 -3.97 15.48
N PRO A 7 -13.49 -4.06 14.14
CA PRO A 7 -12.27 -3.88 13.35
C PRO A 7 -11.85 -2.41 13.33
N VAL A 8 -10.54 -2.12 13.38
CA VAL A 8 -10.01 -0.75 13.27
C VAL A 8 -10.22 -0.18 11.86
N LEU A 9 -10.40 -1.06 10.88
CA LEU A 9 -10.69 -0.71 9.49
C LEU A 9 -11.58 -1.80 8.90
N SER A 10 -12.84 -1.47 8.63
CA SER A 10 -13.80 -2.40 8.03
C SER A 10 -13.60 -2.50 6.53
N GLY A 11 -13.71 -3.70 5.97
CA GLY A 11 -13.64 -3.95 4.54
C GLY A 11 -12.58 -5.00 4.19
N PHE A 12 -12.18 -5.01 2.92
CA PHE A 12 -11.20 -5.96 2.40
C PHE A 12 -9.82 -5.31 2.38
N TYR A 13 -9.07 -5.45 3.48
CA TYR A 13 -7.74 -4.88 3.67
C TYR A 13 -6.79 -5.92 4.27
N PRO A 14 -6.47 -6.98 3.50
CA PRO A 14 -5.60 -8.06 3.98
C PRO A 14 -4.12 -7.66 3.96
N ASP A 15 -3.31 -8.43 4.67
CA ASP A 15 -1.84 -8.35 4.65
C ASP A 15 -1.31 -6.94 4.97
N PRO A 16 -1.69 -6.35 6.11
CA PRO A 16 -1.22 -5.01 6.45
C PRO A 16 0.28 -4.97 6.74
N SER A 17 0.95 -3.94 6.24
CA SER A 17 2.32 -3.59 6.60
C SER A 17 2.34 -2.13 7.02
N ILE A 18 3.01 -1.85 8.13
CA ILE A 18 3.01 -0.53 8.76
C ILE A 18 4.45 -0.03 8.92
N CYS A 19 4.69 1.26 8.65
CA CYS A 19 5.91 1.95 9.05
C CYS A 19 5.57 3.19 9.89
N ARG A 20 6.51 3.57 10.76
CA ARG A 20 6.39 4.77 11.59
C ARG A 20 7.36 5.83 11.12
N VAL A 21 6.87 7.08 11.00
CA VAL A 21 7.70 8.25 10.69
C VAL A 21 7.34 9.35 11.69
N GLY A 22 8.20 9.54 12.69
CA GLY A 22 7.91 10.46 13.78
C GLY A 22 6.69 10.00 14.59
N GLU A 23 5.62 10.80 14.57
CA GLU A 23 4.36 10.48 15.23
C GLU A 23 3.31 9.91 14.28
N ASP A 24 3.68 9.74 13.01
CA ASP A 24 2.77 9.26 11.97
C ASP A 24 3.01 7.79 11.67
N TYR A 25 1.91 7.08 11.38
CA TYR A 25 1.94 5.68 10.96
C TYR A 25 1.30 5.57 9.59
N TYR A 26 1.94 4.80 8.71
CA TYR A 26 1.42 4.55 7.37
C TYR A 26 1.28 3.05 7.16
N MET A 27 0.15 2.66 6.59
CA MET A 27 -0.18 1.25 6.36
C MET A 27 -0.53 1.05 4.90
N VAL A 28 -0.06 -0.06 4.35
CA VAL A 28 -0.42 -0.56 3.01
C VAL A 28 -0.98 -1.97 3.11
N ASN A 29 -1.78 -2.34 2.12
CA ASN A 29 -2.45 -3.64 2.09
C ASN A 29 -2.37 -4.24 0.69
N SER A 30 -2.55 -5.56 0.60
CA SER A 30 -2.73 -6.26 -0.67
C SER A 30 -3.97 -5.75 -1.39
N SER A 31 -3.92 -5.68 -2.70
CA SER A 31 -5.05 -5.23 -3.52
C SER A 31 -5.42 -6.21 -4.63
N PHE A 32 -4.61 -7.24 -4.85
CA PHE A 32 -4.84 -8.28 -5.87
C PHE A 32 -5.14 -7.69 -7.24
N ALA A 33 -6.28 -8.03 -7.85
CA ALA A 33 -6.70 -7.52 -9.17
C ALA A 33 -7.45 -6.18 -9.10
N TYR A 34 -7.67 -5.63 -7.91
CA TYR A 34 -8.39 -4.37 -7.77
C TYR A 34 -7.52 -3.17 -8.15
N PHE A 35 -8.11 -2.24 -8.88
CA PHE A 35 -7.47 -0.98 -9.26
C PHE A 35 -8.38 0.19 -8.82
N PRO A 36 -7.82 1.26 -8.22
CA PRO A 36 -6.40 1.50 -7.92
C PRO A 36 -5.82 0.49 -6.93
N GLY A 37 -4.52 0.19 -7.09
CA GLY A 37 -3.83 -0.81 -6.29
C GLY A 37 -3.07 -0.24 -5.10
N ILE A 38 -2.85 -1.06 -4.11
CA ILE A 38 -2.13 -0.76 -2.88
C ILE A 38 -2.68 0.49 -2.18
N PRO A 39 -3.77 0.35 -1.39
CA PRO A 39 -4.28 1.47 -0.60
C PRO A 39 -3.25 1.89 0.44
N VAL A 40 -3.15 3.20 0.67
CA VAL A 40 -2.26 3.80 1.67
C VAL A 40 -3.11 4.50 2.71
N PHE A 41 -2.90 4.12 3.97
CA PHE A 41 -3.62 4.68 5.11
C PHE A 41 -2.67 5.41 6.04
N HIS A 42 -3.21 6.39 6.76
CA HIS A 42 -2.50 7.17 7.76
C HIS A 42 -3.21 7.10 9.11
N SER A 43 -2.42 7.05 10.18
CA SER A 43 -2.91 7.14 11.55
C SER A 43 -1.89 7.83 12.44
N ARG A 44 -2.33 8.39 13.56
CA ARG A 44 -1.45 8.92 14.61
C ARG A 44 -1.56 8.14 15.92
N ASP A 45 -2.45 7.17 16.00
CA ASP A 45 -2.74 6.41 17.23
C ASP A 45 -2.87 4.89 17.01
N LEU A 46 -2.75 4.42 15.75
CA LEU A 46 -2.93 3.02 15.36
C LEU A 46 -4.37 2.50 15.51
N ALA A 47 -5.27 3.32 16.00
CA ALA A 47 -6.68 2.96 16.23
C ALA A 47 -7.61 3.58 15.19
N HIS A 48 -7.30 4.79 14.72
CA HIS A 48 -8.07 5.53 13.74
C HIS A 48 -7.26 5.69 12.47
N TRP A 49 -7.77 5.16 11.37
CA TRP A 49 -7.08 5.12 10.07
C TRP A 49 -7.88 5.87 9.01
N GLU A 50 -7.19 6.67 8.21
CA GLU A 50 -7.75 7.39 7.08
C GLU A 50 -7.00 7.00 5.82
N GLN A 51 -7.74 6.64 4.75
CA GLN A 51 -7.12 6.38 3.46
C GLN A 51 -6.69 7.69 2.83
N ILE A 52 -5.41 7.80 2.51
CA ILE A 52 -4.82 9.01 1.93
C ILE A 52 -4.51 8.88 0.45
N GLY A 53 -4.61 7.69 -0.12
CA GLY A 53 -4.38 7.46 -1.54
C GLY A 53 -4.18 5.99 -1.88
N ASN A 54 -3.69 5.77 -3.09
CA ASN A 54 -3.27 4.46 -3.58
C ASN A 54 -1.91 4.59 -4.23
N ALA A 55 -1.00 3.66 -3.95
CA ALA A 55 0.35 3.71 -4.50
C ALA A 55 0.38 3.40 -6.01
N LEU A 56 -0.56 2.59 -6.49
CA LEU A 56 -0.71 2.25 -7.91
C LEU A 56 -2.03 2.82 -8.42
N ASP A 57 -2.02 4.07 -8.84
CA ASP A 57 -3.21 4.81 -9.26
C ASP A 57 -3.22 5.17 -10.76
N ARG A 58 -2.20 4.74 -11.51
CA ARG A 58 -2.09 4.98 -12.95
C ARG A 58 -1.94 3.66 -13.70
N GLU A 59 -2.66 3.50 -14.79
CA GLU A 59 -2.62 2.27 -15.61
C GLU A 59 -1.22 1.95 -16.13
N GLU A 60 -0.43 2.97 -16.47
CA GLU A 60 0.93 2.78 -16.94
C GLU A 60 1.88 2.20 -15.87
N GLN A 61 1.54 2.33 -14.58
CA GLN A 61 2.34 1.73 -13.52
C GLN A 61 2.16 0.22 -13.50
N LEU A 62 0.91 -0.26 -13.66
CA LEU A 62 0.62 -1.67 -13.48
C LEU A 62 -0.66 -2.08 -14.22
N PRO A 63 -0.55 -2.71 -15.39
CA PRO A 63 -1.72 -3.30 -16.04
C PRO A 63 -2.16 -4.55 -15.27
N LEU A 64 -3.42 -4.54 -14.83
CA LEU A 64 -4.05 -5.67 -14.13
C LEU A 64 -5.08 -6.41 -14.99
N SER A 65 -5.20 -6.04 -16.27
CA SER A 65 -6.13 -6.70 -17.18
C SER A 65 -5.82 -8.20 -17.30
N GLY A 66 -6.84 -9.02 -17.12
CA GLY A 66 -6.69 -10.48 -17.15
C GLY A 66 -6.29 -11.13 -15.83
N SER A 67 -6.04 -10.35 -14.76
CA SER A 67 -5.78 -10.91 -13.44
C SER A 67 -7.05 -11.48 -12.81
N GLU A 68 -6.94 -12.65 -12.20
CA GLU A 68 -8.03 -13.23 -11.40
C GLU A 68 -8.20 -12.48 -10.09
N ILE A 69 -9.38 -12.56 -9.48
CA ILE A 69 -9.72 -11.81 -8.26
C ILE A 69 -8.73 -12.02 -7.12
N SER A 70 -8.19 -13.23 -6.97
CA SER A 70 -7.24 -13.58 -5.89
C SER A 70 -5.77 -13.56 -6.35
N ARG A 71 -5.49 -12.93 -7.48
CA ARG A 71 -4.14 -12.79 -8.04
C ARG A 71 -3.80 -11.30 -8.19
N GLY A 72 -2.71 -10.97 -8.88
CA GLY A 72 -2.25 -9.60 -9.03
C GLY A 72 -1.30 -9.17 -7.91
N ILE A 73 -1.65 -8.13 -7.15
CA ILE A 73 -0.77 -7.55 -6.13
C ILE A 73 -0.93 -8.27 -4.79
N PHE A 74 0.12 -8.96 -4.36
CA PHE A 74 0.18 -9.66 -3.08
C PHE A 74 0.71 -8.74 -1.97
N ALA A 75 0.99 -9.31 -0.82
CA ALA A 75 1.34 -8.60 0.41
C ALA A 75 2.47 -7.57 0.22
N PRO A 76 2.20 -6.26 0.27
CA PRO A 76 3.23 -5.25 0.19
C PRO A 76 3.92 -5.06 1.54
N THR A 77 5.16 -4.57 1.48
CA THR A 77 5.91 -4.12 2.65
C THR A 77 6.27 -2.66 2.46
N ILE A 78 5.94 -1.80 3.42
CA ILE A 78 6.30 -0.39 3.40
C ILE A 78 7.45 -0.11 4.37
N ARG A 79 8.41 0.71 3.93
CA ARG A 79 9.54 1.19 4.73
C ARG A 79 9.80 2.67 4.42
N TYR A 80 10.41 3.34 5.37
CA TYR A 80 10.82 4.73 5.23
C TYR A 80 12.30 4.85 5.56
N HIS A 81 13.04 5.60 4.75
CA HIS A 81 14.45 5.87 4.97
C HIS A 81 14.86 7.19 4.33
N GLU A 82 15.43 8.08 5.13
CA GLU A 82 16.01 9.35 4.69
C GLU A 82 15.12 10.14 3.73
N GLY A 83 13.86 10.36 4.08
CA GLY A 83 12.93 11.18 3.32
C GLY A 83 12.19 10.44 2.20
N THR A 84 12.43 9.15 2.02
CA THR A 84 11.81 8.36 0.96
C THR A 84 11.07 7.18 1.53
N TYR A 85 9.85 6.97 1.02
CA TYR A 85 9.04 5.78 1.29
C TYR A 85 9.29 4.74 0.20
N TYR A 86 9.41 3.49 0.61
CA TYR A 86 9.63 2.34 -0.28
C TYR A 86 8.51 1.34 -0.08
N ILE A 87 7.91 0.87 -1.16
CA ILE A 87 7.00 -0.28 -1.13
C ILE A 87 7.60 -1.36 -2.02
N ILE A 88 7.73 -2.57 -1.46
CA ILE A 88 8.16 -3.77 -2.18
C ILE A 88 7.01 -4.75 -2.14
N THR A 89 6.67 -5.31 -3.28
CA THR A 89 5.65 -6.35 -3.38
C THR A 89 5.83 -7.15 -4.67
N THR A 90 4.88 -8.04 -4.94
CA THR A 90 4.88 -8.90 -6.11
C THR A 90 3.57 -8.76 -6.87
N ASN A 91 3.66 -8.61 -8.19
CA ASN A 91 2.56 -8.91 -9.07
C ASN A 91 2.74 -10.34 -9.59
N VAL A 92 1.90 -11.25 -9.11
CA VAL A 92 2.05 -12.68 -9.44
C VAL A 92 1.66 -13.01 -10.88
N ASP A 93 0.99 -12.10 -11.58
CA ASP A 93 0.59 -12.30 -12.97
C ASP A 93 1.55 -11.64 -13.96
N HIS A 94 2.25 -10.59 -13.56
CA HIS A 94 3.08 -9.78 -14.46
C HIS A 94 4.34 -9.28 -13.77
N GLY A 95 5.51 -9.66 -14.28
CA GLY A 95 6.79 -9.08 -13.90
C GLY A 95 7.41 -9.55 -12.58
N GLY A 96 6.62 -10.08 -11.66
CA GLY A 96 7.14 -10.57 -10.38
C GLY A 96 7.37 -9.48 -9.34
N ASN A 97 8.48 -9.54 -8.62
CA ASN A 97 8.82 -8.58 -7.56
C ASN A 97 9.17 -7.21 -8.12
N PHE A 98 8.68 -6.16 -7.47
CA PHE A 98 9.02 -4.79 -7.84
C PHE A 98 9.08 -3.89 -6.62
N VAL A 99 9.75 -2.74 -6.78
CA VAL A 99 9.78 -1.67 -5.79
C VAL A 99 9.23 -0.38 -6.41
N ILE A 100 8.50 0.38 -5.62
CA ILE A 100 8.09 1.76 -5.95
C ILE A 100 8.49 2.68 -4.80
N THR A 101 8.71 3.95 -5.12
CA THR A 101 9.16 4.95 -4.16
C THR A 101 8.33 6.22 -4.25
N ALA A 102 8.26 6.96 -3.14
CA ALA A 102 7.66 8.28 -3.09
C ALA A 102 8.31 9.11 -1.99
N GLN A 103 8.35 10.42 -2.15
CA GLN A 103 8.77 11.35 -1.10
C GLN A 103 7.61 11.74 -0.19
N ASP A 104 6.37 11.63 -0.68
CA ASP A 104 5.14 11.84 0.06
C ASP A 104 4.33 10.54 0.02
N PRO A 105 3.84 10.03 1.15
CA PRO A 105 3.07 8.78 1.16
C PRO A 105 1.74 8.87 0.41
N LYS A 106 1.23 10.08 0.18
CA LYS A 106 0.08 10.30 -0.71
C LYS A 106 0.44 10.12 -2.18
N GLY A 107 1.72 10.13 -2.51
CA GLY A 107 2.23 10.08 -3.87
C GLY A 107 2.64 11.45 -4.43
N PRO A 108 2.97 11.52 -5.70
CA PRO A 108 2.94 10.40 -6.64
C PRO A 108 4.00 9.35 -6.34
N TRP A 109 3.63 8.09 -6.54
CA TRP A 109 4.57 6.97 -6.45
C TRP A 109 5.22 6.73 -7.80
N SER A 110 6.45 6.25 -7.77
CA SER A 110 7.23 5.98 -8.99
C SER A 110 6.60 4.90 -9.85
N CYS A 111 7.07 4.78 -11.10
CA CYS A 111 6.84 3.58 -11.90
C CYS A 111 7.57 2.39 -11.28
N LEU A 112 7.18 1.19 -11.67
CA LEU A 112 7.69 -0.04 -11.10
C LEU A 112 9.15 -0.30 -11.53
N LEU A 113 9.97 -0.64 -10.56
CA LEU A 113 11.32 -1.11 -10.78
C LEU A 113 11.39 -2.58 -10.38
N TYR A 114 11.45 -3.45 -11.37
CA TYR A 114 11.50 -4.90 -11.20
C TYR A 114 12.87 -5.40 -10.76
#